data_78d4df0d49e41eb42ab471610a8fbb53
#
_entry.id   78d4df0d49e41eb42ab471610a8fbb53
#
_cell.length_a   1.000
_cell.length_b   1.000
_cell.length_c   1.000
_cell.angle_alpha   90.00
_cell.angle_beta   90.00
_cell.angle_gamma   90.00
#
_symmetry.space_group_name_H-M   'P 1'
#
loop_
_entity.id
_entity.type
_entity.pdbx_description
1 polymer ?
#
loop_
_entity_poly.entity_id
_entity_poly.type
_entity_poly.pdbx_seq_one_letter_code
_entity_poly.pdbx_strand_id
1 'polypeptide(L)'
;MAGLGDGIAGLILVLLYTILYYRALGLVIVLGLAVTAALLWAIISALGHTSLAPSFDLAGVTGLIVSIGITVDSYIVYFERLKDETRAGRSVRTSVDRGFKSAWRTVLAADTVSLLAAVLLYIIAVGTVKGFAFFLGLSTLMDVIITWYFTRPLVILLGRRSENTGSALSLAAGLQAEAAGE
;
A
#
# COMPACT_ATOMS: atom_id res chain seq x y z
N MET A 1 -13.72 -22.42 2.09
CA MET A 1 -14.23 -21.59 0.98
C MET A 1 -14.78 -20.25 1.49
N ALA A 2 -15.50 -20.20 2.62
CA ALA A 2 -16.06 -18.96 3.18
C ALA A 2 -14.99 -17.89 3.46
N GLY A 3 -13.91 -18.21 4.19
CA GLY A 3 -12.90 -17.22 4.59
C GLY A 3 -12.16 -16.51 3.44
N LEU A 4 -12.00 -17.17 2.29
CA LEU A 4 -11.47 -16.52 1.08
C LEU A 4 -12.49 -15.54 0.50
N GLY A 5 -13.77 -15.89 0.49
CA GLY A 5 -14.84 -15.01 0.03
C GLY A 5 -14.93 -13.74 0.89
N ASP A 6 -14.89 -13.91 2.22
CA ASP A 6 -14.96 -12.80 3.17
C ASP A 6 -13.73 -11.88 3.06
N GLY A 7 -12.54 -12.45 2.86
CA GLY A 7 -11.31 -11.68 2.63
C GLY A 7 -11.35 -10.86 1.33
N ILE A 8 -11.84 -11.47 0.24
CA ILE A 8 -12.01 -10.76 -1.05
C ILE A 8 -13.09 -9.68 -0.94
N ALA A 9 -14.21 -9.97 -0.27
CA ALA A 9 -15.27 -8.99 -0.06
C ALA A 9 -14.76 -7.78 0.74
N GLY A 10 -14.02 -8.02 1.83
CA GLY A 10 -13.38 -6.98 2.63
C GLY A 10 -12.40 -6.15 1.80
N LEU A 11 -11.55 -6.80 0.99
CA LEU A 11 -10.62 -6.12 0.11
C LEU A 11 -11.32 -5.22 -0.92
N ILE A 12 -12.36 -5.73 -1.58
CA ILE A 12 -13.16 -4.95 -2.54
C ILE A 12 -13.78 -3.73 -1.87
N LEU A 13 -14.32 -3.90 -0.66
CA LEU A 13 -14.94 -2.82 0.10
C LEU A 13 -13.93 -1.72 0.46
N VAL A 14 -12.73 -2.10 0.95
CA VAL A 14 -11.66 -1.17 1.26
C VAL A 14 -11.17 -0.45 0.01
N LEU A 15 -10.98 -1.14 -1.10
CA LEU A 15 -10.58 -0.53 -2.37
C LEU A 15 -11.64 0.43 -2.89
N LEU A 16 -12.91 0.04 -2.86
CA LEU A 16 -14.02 0.89 -3.27
C LEU A 16 -14.10 2.16 -2.41
N TYR A 17 -14.05 2.01 -1.09
CA TYR A 17 -14.00 3.15 -0.16
C TYR A 17 -12.83 4.08 -0.49
N THR A 18 -11.63 3.52 -0.68
CA THR A 18 -10.43 4.30 -0.95
C THR A 18 -10.50 5.04 -2.28
N ILE A 19 -11.05 4.41 -3.33
CA ILE A 19 -11.25 5.06 -4.64
C ILE A 19 -12.28 6.18 -4.53
N LEU A 20 -13.39 5.96 -3.84
CA LEU A 20 -14.43 6.96 -3.65
C LEU A 20 -13.94 8.15 -2.84
N TYR A 21 -13.17 7.88 -1.78
CA TYR A 21 -12.66 8.92 -0.87
C TYR A 21 -11.47 9.69 -1.47
N TYR A 22 -10.47 8.99 -2.01
CA TYR A 22 -9.23 9.61 -2.51
C TYR A 22 -9.23 9.90 -4.02
N ARG A 23 -10.27 9.51 -4.76
CA ARG A 23 -10.43 9.77 -6.21
C ARG A 23 -9.15 9.44 -7.00
N ALA A 24 -8.44 10.46 -7.52
CA ALA A 24 -7.23 10.27 -8.32
C ALA A 24 -6.08 9.60 -7.54
N LEU A 25 -5.95 9.87 -6.24
CA LEU A 25 -4.98 9.18 -5.37
C LEU A 25 -5.36 7.74 -5.11
N GLY A 26 -6.66 7.42 -5.08
CA GLY A 26 -7.14 6.04 -5.00
C GLY A 26 -6.66 5.17 -6.17
N LEU A 27 -6.54 5.74 -7.37
CA LEU A 27 -5.96 5.04 -8.52
C LEU A 27 -4.49 4.66 -8.29
N VAL A 28 -3.73 5.51 -7.61
CA VAL A 28 -2.32 5.21 -7.24
C VAL A 28 -2.26 4.01 -6.30
N ILE A 29 -3.17 3.93 -5.33
CA ILE A 29 -3.26 2.78 -4.42
C ILE A 29 -3.52 1.50 -5.21
N VAL A 30 -4.54 1.51 -6.09
CA VAL A 30 -4.88 0.33 -6.89
C VAL A 30 -3.71 -0.11 -7.77
N LEU A 31 -3.03 0.83 -8.43
CA LEU A 31 -1.85 0.52 -9.24
C LEU A 31 -0.68 0.01 -8.38
N GLY A 32 -0.43 0.62 -7.22
CA GLY A 32 0.59 0.15 -6.28
C GLY A 32 0.32 -1.27 -5.80
N LEU A 33 -0.92 -1.56 -5.37
CA LEU A 33 -1.33 -2.90 -4.96
C LEU A 33 -1.24 -3.92 -6.11
N ALA A 34 -1.61 -3.53 -7.33
CA ALA A 34 -1.50 -4.40 -8.49
C ALA A 34 -0.04 -4.77 -8.79
N VAL A 35 0.88 -3.80 -8.68
CA VAL A 35 2.32 -4.04 -8.85
C VAL A 35 2.85 -4.91 -7.72
N THR A 36 2.44 -4.67 -6.48
CA THR A 36 2.80 -5.50 -5.32
C THR A 36 2.34 -6.94 -5.53
N ALA A 37 1.08 -7.13 -5.92
CA ALA A 37 0.52 -8.46 -6.18
C ALA A 37 1.25 -9.19 -7.32
N ALA A 38 1.56 -8.48 -8.40
CA ALA A 38 2.31 -9.05 -9.53
C ALA A 38 3.73 -9.47 -9.13
N LEU A 39 4.44 -8.65 -8.35
CA LEU A 39 5.77 -8.98 -7.84
C LEU A 39 5.75 -10.12 -6.84
N LEU A 40 4.80 -10.13 -5.92
CA LEU A 40 4.60 -11.24 -4.98
C LEU A 40 4.32 -12.54 -5.73
N TRP A 41 3.44 -12.50 -6.72
CA TRP A 41 3.15 -13.67 -7.56
C TRP A 41 4.42 -14.16 -8.28
N ALA A 42 5.22 -13.27 -8.86
CA ALA A 42 6.47 -13.64 -9.52
C ALA A 42 7.48 -14.27 -8.55
N ILE A 43 7.63 -13.70 -7.35
CA ILE A 43 8.55 -14.23 -6.32
C ILE A 43 8.06 -15.60 -5.82
N ILE A 44 6.77 -15.74 -5.50
CA ILE A 44 6.19 -17.01 -5.04
C ILE A 44 6.33 -18.08 -6.10
N SER A 45 6.07 -17.74 -7.36
CA SER A 45 6.25 -18.65 -8.50
C SER A 45 7.71 -19.09 -8.67
N ALA A 46 8.65 -18.17 -8.52
CA ALA A 46 10.09 -18.49 -8.59
C ALA A 46 10.53 -19.37 -7.41
N LEU A 47 10.05 -19.08 -6.19
CA LEU A 47 10.33 -19.89 -5.01
C LEU A 47 9.70 -21.29 -5.09
N GLY A 48 8.54 -21.41 -5.76
CA GLY A 48 7.85 -22.69 -5.95
C GLY A 48 8.67 -23.77 -6.64
N HIS A 49 9.73 -23.37 -7.34
CA HIS A 49 10.70 -24.28 -7.97
C HIS A 49 11.87 -24.65 -7.06
N THR A 50 11.91 -24.17 -5.82
CA THR A 50 12.99 -24.39 -4.87
C THR A 50 12.50 -25.20 -3.67
N SER A 51 13.43 -25.85 -2.95
CA SER A 51 13.12 -26.56 -1.69
C SER A 51 12.70 -25.62 -0.55
N LEU A 52 12.76 -24.32 -0.74
CA LEU A 52 12.36 -23.27 0.20
C LEU A 52 10.89 -22.84 0.03
N ALA A 53 10.15 -23.48 -0.92
CA ALA A 53 8.76 -23.13 -1.18
C ALA A 53 7.91 -23.28 0.09
N PRO A 54 7.38 -22.17 0.66
CA PRO A 54 6.44 -22.29 1.75
C PRO A 54 5.15 -22.92 1.21
N SER A 55 4.48 -23.71 2.03
CA SER A 55 3.17 -24.25 1.70
C SER A 55 2.19 -23.07 1.50
N PHE A 56 1.65 -22.96 0.29
CA PHE A 56 0.61 -21.99 -0.03
C PHE A 56 -0.73 -22.52 0.48
N ASP A 57 -0.93 -22.37 1.77
CA ASP A 57 -2.13 -22.81 2.48
C ASP A 57 -3.06 -21.63 2.82
N LEU A 58 -4.17 -21.89 3.46
CA LEU A 58 -5.14 -20.87 3.87
C LEU A 58 -4.51 -19.83 4.81
N ALA A 59 -3.57 -20.21 5.66
CA ALA A 59 -2.89 -19.28 6.55
C ALA A 59 -1.94 -18.35 5.78
N GLY A 60 -1.25 -18.86 4.76
CA GLY A 60 -0.43 -18.05 3.86
C GLY A 60 -1.26 -17.01 3.10
N VAL A 61 -2.40 -17.39 2.57
CA VAL A 61 -3.36 -16.47 1.94
C VAL A 61 -3.84 -15.41 2.93
N THR A 62 -4.14 -15.79 4.17
CA THR A 62 -4.52 -14.85 5.22
C THR A 62 -3.40 -13.84 5.50
N GLY A 63 -2.15 -14.27 5.52
CA GLY A 63 -1.00 -13.38 5.65
C GLY A 63 -0.93 -12.32 4.55
N LEU A 64 -1.20 -12.71 3.31
CA LEU A 64 -1.28 -11.78 2.17
C LEU A 64 -2.45 -10.80 2.31
N ILE A 65 -3.63 -11.25 2.73
CA ILE A 65 -4.80 -10.38 2.93
C ILE A 65 -4.52 -9.34 4.03
N VAL A 66 -3.94 -9.77 5.14
CA VAL A 66 -3.57 -8.87 6.25
C VAL A 66 -2.53 -7.83 5.77
N SER A 67 -1.54 -8.26 5.00
CA SER A 67 -0.53 -7.34 4.49
C SER A 67 -1.11 -6.28 3.54
N ILE A 68 -2.10 -6.63 2.73
CA ILE A 68 -2.79 -5.64 1.87
C ILE A 68 -3.46 -4.56 2.73
N GLY A 69 -4.07 -4.92 3.88
CA GLY A 69 -4.60 -3.96 4.83
C GLY A 69 -3.53 -3.00 5.35
N ILE A 70 -2.37 -3.52 5.76
CA ILE A 70 -1.23 -2.72 6.24
C ILE A 70 -0.72 -1.78 5.13
N THR A 71 -0.61 -2.28 3.90
CA THR A 71 -0.21 -1.47 2.74
C THR A 71 -1.18 -0.32 2.47
N VAL A 72 -2.49 -0.58 2.52
CA VAL A 72 -3.51 0.47 2.34
C VAL A 72 -3.41 1.53 3.43
N ASP A 73 -3.22 1.14 4.69
CA ASP A 73 -3.01 2.07 5.80
C ASP A 73 -1.78 2.95 5.57
N SER A 74 -0.68 2.40 5.06
CA SER A 74 0.53 3.14 4.71
C SER A 74 0.26 4.21 3.65
N TYR A 75 -0.52 3.87 2.61
CA TYR A 75 -0.93 4.83 1.59
C TYR A 75 -1.86 5.92 2.15
N ILE A 76 -2.79 5.57 3.03
CA ILE A 76 -3.69 6.52 3.68
C ILE A 76 -2.87 7.54 4.49
N VAL A 77 -1.93 7.08 5.31
CA VAL A 77 -1.02 7.97 6.07
C VAL A 77 -0.26 8.92 5.15
N TYR A 78 0.24 8.41 4.01
CA TYR A 78 0.95 9.24 3.06
C TYR A 78 0.03 10.31 2.43
N PHE A 79 -1.17 9.94 2.04
CA PHE A 79 -2.10 10.87 1.39
C PHE A 79 -2.67 11.90 2.35
N GLU A 80 -2.91 11.55 3.60
CA GLU A 80 -3.29 12.54 4.62
C GLU A 80 -2.18 13.57 4.85
N ARG A 81 -0.91 13.14 4.91
CA ARG A 81 0.22 14.09 4.97
C ARG A 81 0.32 14.97 3.73
N LEU A 82 0.03 14.42 2.57
CA LEU A 82 -0.03 15.19 1.33
C LEU A 82 -1.13 16.25 1.35
N LYS A 83 -2.31 15.91 1.85
CA LYS A 83 -3.43 16.84 2.03
C LYS A 83 -3.09 17.95 3.03
N ASP A 84 -2.50 17.62 4.17
CA ASP A 84 -2.09 18.60 5.19
C ASP A 84 -1.13 19.64 4.59
N GLU A 85 -0.14 19.21 3.82
CA GLU A 85 0.82 20.09 3.16
C GLU A 85 0.15 20.98 2.09
N THR A 86 -0.85 20.45 1.39
CA THR A 86 -1.61 21.21 0.37
C THR A 86 -2.54 22.23 1.03
N ARG A 87 -3.20 21.87 2.12
CA ARG A 87 -4.04 22.79 2.92
C ARG A 87 -3.22 23.94 3.53
N ALA A 88 -1.93 23.73 3.77
CA ALA A 88 -1.01 24.78 4.19
C ALA A 88 -0.65 25.79 3.08
N GLY A 89 -1.31 25.74 1.93
CA GLY A 89 -1.14 26.68 0.81
C GLY A 89 0.13 26.46 -0.03
N ARG A 90 0.75 25.27 0.06
CA ARG A 90 1.95 24.93 -0.69
C ARG A 90 1.61 24.42 -2.09
N SER A 91 2.54 24.58 -3.03
CA SER A 91 2.40 23.98 -4.36
C SER A 91 2.32 22.45 -4.27
N VAL A 92 1.59 21.81 -5.18
CA VAL A 92 1.42 20.35 -5.24
C VAL A 92 2.78 19.64 -5.23
N ARG A 93 3.75 20.15 -5.98
CA ARG A 93 5.10 19.57 -6.02
C ARG A 93 5.80 19.58 -4.66
N THR A 94 5.72 20.69 -3.94
CA THR A 94 6.33 20.82 -2.60
C THR A 94 5.60 19.97 -1.59
N SER A 95 4.26 19.90 -1.69
CA SER A 95 3.41 19.07 -0.82
C SER A 95 3.71 17.58 -0.98
N VAL A 96 3.89 17.10 -2.23
CA VAL A 96 4.27 15.70 -2.50
C VAL A 96 5.61 15.35 -1.83
N ASP A 97 6.61 16.20 -1.98
CA ASP A 97 7.97 15.90 -1.45
C ASP A 97 8.01 15.96 0.09
N ARG A 98 7.34 16.93 0.69
CA ARG A 98 7.27 17.08 2.15
C ARG A 98 6.35 16.04 2.79
N GLY A 99 5.18 15.82 2.21
CA GLY A 99 4.23 14.81 2.65
C GLY A 99 4.86 13.42 2.62
N PHE A 100 5.60 13.10 1.55
CA PHE A 100 6.33 11.83 1.49
C PHE A 100 7.39 11.72 2.59
N LYS A 101 8.23 12.73 2.78
CA LYS A 101 9.27 12.70 3.83
C LYS A 101 8.68 12.54 5.24
N SER A 102 7.54 13.20 5.50
CA SER A 102 6.84 13.11 6.78
C SER A 102 6.22 11.73 6.99
N ALA A 103 5.49 11.22 5.99
CA ALA A 103 4.85 9.91 6.05
C ALA A 103 5.86 8.77 6.09
N TRP A 104 6.94 8.85 5.32
CA TRP A 104 7.94 7.80 5.17
C TRP A 104 8.48 7.28 6.51
N ARG A 105 8.77 8.18 7.43
CA ARG A 105 9.27 7.78 8.76
C ARG A 105 8.24 6.97 9.53
N THR A 106 6.97 7.36 9.45
CA THR A 106 5.87 6.68 10.13
C THR A 106 5.61 5.31 9.50
N VAL A 107 5.53 5.27 8.17
CA VAL A 107 5.33 4.02 7.40
C VAL A 107 6.50 3.06 7.66
N LEU A 108 7.73 3.52 7.54
CA LEU A 108 8.91 2.68 7.77
C LEU A 108 8.96 2.14 9.20
N ALA A 109 8.56 2.93 10.21
CA ALA A 109 8.48 2.46 11.59
C ALA A 109 7.41 1.36 11.74
N ALA A 110 6.23 1.56 11.17
CA ALA A 110 5.14 0.58 11.19
C ALA A 110 5.55 -0.73 10.48
N ASP A 111 6.11 -0.64 9.28
CA ASP A 111 6.58 -1.79 8.51
C ASP A 111 7.72 -2.53 9.21
N THR A 112 8.62 -1.79 9.89
CA THR A 112 9.68 -2.41 10.70
C THR A 112 9.10 -3.24 11.83
N VAL A 113 8.09 -2.73 12.54
CA VAL A 113 7.41 -3.49 13.62
C VAL A 113 6.70 -4.72 13.06
N SER A 114 5.99 -4.58 11.94
CA SER A 114 5.32 -5.69 11.27
C SER A 114 6.30 -6.75 10.79
N LEU A 115 7.42 -6.33 10.23
CA LEU A 115 8.49 -7.22 9.78
C LEU A 115 9.15 -7.96 10.96
N LEU A 116 9.44 -7.27 12.05
CA LEU A 116 9.95 -7.88 13.27
C LEU A 116 8.97 -8.92 13.83
N ALA A 117 7.68 -8.60 13.88
CA ALA A 117 6.65 -9.52 14.32
C ALA A 117 6.58 -10.76 13.41
N ALA A 118 6.62 -10.57 12.08
CA ALA A 118 6.64 -11.66 11.11
C ALA A 118 7.87 -12.55 11.27
N VAL A 119 9.06 -11.96 11.45
CA VAL A 119 10.32 -12.72 11.67
C VAL A 119 10.25 -13.51 12.97
N LEU A 120 9.84 -12.89 14.07
CA LEU A 120 9.70 -13.58 15.36
C LEU A 120 8.69 -14.74 15.25
N LEU A 121 7.55 -14.48 14.62
CA LEU A 121 6.53 -15.51 14.42
C LEU A 121 7.07 -16.64 13.54
N TYR A 122 7.81 -16.34 12.48
CA TYR A 122 8.42 -17.33 11.60
C TYR A 122 9.41 -18.25 12.32
N ILE A 123 10.16 -17.71 13.29
CA ILE A 123 11.14 -18.48 14.08
C ILE A 123 10.44 -19.38 15.10
N ILE A 124 9.41 -18.87 15.77
CA ILE A 124 8.75 -19.57 16.90
C ILE A 124 7.67 -20.52 16.43
N ALA A 125 6.96 -20.17 15.35
CA ALA A 125 5.80 -20.92 14.88
C ALA A 125 6.17 -22.21 14.13
N VAL A 126 5.25 -23.16 14.17
CA VAL A 126 5.31 -24.41 13.42
C VAL A 126 4.06 -24.56 12.54
N GLY A 127 4.17 -25.41 11.54
CA GLY A 127 3.03 -25.73 10.65
C GLY A 127 2.54 -24.51 9.86
N THR A 128 1.24 -24.37 9.75
CA THR A 128 0.55 -23.35 8.91
C THR A 128 0.82 -21.91 9.34
N VAL A 129 1.03 -21.66 10.64
CA VAL A 129 1.35 -20.30 11.16
C VAL A 129 2.68 -19.80 10.62
N LYS A 130 3.62 -20.69 10.34
CA LYS A 130 4.90 -20.34 9.71
C LYS A 130 4.71 -19.81 8.27
N GLY A 131 3.77 -20.40 7.52
CA GLY A 131 3.38 -19.92 6.20
C GLY A 131 2.78 -18.51 6.25
N PHE A 132 1.85 -18.26 7.17
CA PHE A 132 1.31 -16.93 7.44
C PHE A 132 2.43 -15.90 7.68
N ALA A 133 3.33 -16.19 8.61
CA ALA A 133 4.43 -15.30 8.97
C ALA A 133 5.37 -15.01 7.80
N PHE A 134 5.66 -16.03 6.98
CA PHE A 134 6.49 -15.87 5.79
C PHE A 134 5.87 -14.91 4.78
N PHE A 135 4.60 -15.11 4.42
CA PHE A 135 3.91 -14.27 3.44
C PHE A 135 3.68 -12.85 3.95
N LEU A 136 3.36 -12.69 5.25
CA LEU A 136 3.26 -11.38 5.88
C LEU A 136 4.59 -10.63 5.82
N GLY A 137 5.70 -11.26 6.18
CA GLY A 137 7.02 -10.64 6.13
C GLY A 137 7.48 -10.30 4.72
N LEU A 138 7.27 -11.22 3.77
CA LEU A 138 7.62 -11.01 2.37
C LEU A 138 6.84 -9.83 1.76
N SER A 139 5.53 -9.77 1.99
CA SER A 139 4.70 -8.70 1.45
C SER A 139 4.99 -7.35 2.10
N THR A 140 5.24 -7.29 3.42
CA THR A 140 5.68 -6.06 4.09
C THR A 140 7.01 -5.54 3.51
N LEU A 141 7.95 -6.42 3.23
CA LEU A 141 9.22 -6.05 2.60
C LEU A 141 9.02 -5.50 1.18
N MET A 142 8.13 -6.13 0.40
CA MET A 142 7.77 -5.64 -0.94
C MET A 142 7.06 -4.30 -0.88
N ASP A 143 6.22 -4.06 0.13
CA ASP A 143 5.53 -2.78 0.30
C ASP A 143 6.52 -1.62 0.48
N VAL A 144 7.52 -1.76 1.33
CA VAL A 144 8.58 -0.76 1.50
C VAL A 144 9.29 -0.46 0.18
N ILE A 145 9.66 -1.50 -0.58
CA ILE A 145 10.35 -1.35 -1.86
C ILE A 145 9.47 -0.63 -2.88
N ILE A 146 8.22 -1.05 -3.01
CA ILE A 146 7.29 -0.50 -4.01
C ILE A 146 6.88 0.92 -3.64
N THR A 147 6.67 1.22 -2.38
CA THR A 147 6.37 2.58 -1.93
C THR A 147 7.50 3.53 -2.29
N TRP A 148 8.74 3.13 -2.14
CA TRP A 148 9.90 3.95 -2.49
C TRP A 148 10.13 4.08 -4.00
N TYR A 149 10.15 2.95 -4.72
CA TYR A 149 10.56 2.92 -6.13
C TYR A 149 9.41 3.17 -7.12
N PHE A 150 8.17 2.87 -6.75
CA PHE A 150 7.01 2.98 -7.63
C PHE A 150 6.05 4.09 -7.18
N THR A 151 5.56 4.03 -5.94
CA THR A 151 4.50 4.93 -5.48
C THR A 151 4.96 6.38 -5.42
N ARG A 152 6.14 6.64 -4.88
CA ARG A 152 6.72 7.99 -4.80
C ARG A 152 6.89 8.64 -6.17
N PRO A 153 7.57 8.05 -7.17
CA PRO A 153 7.68 8.62 -8.50
C PRO A 153 6.33 8.82 -9.19
N LEU A 154 5.40 7.88 -9.01
CA LEU A 154 4.07 7.95 -9.61
C LEU A 154 3.28 9.16 -9.11
N VAL A 155 3.28 9.41 -7.80
CA VAL A 155 2.61 10.58 -7.20
C VAL A 155 3.27 11.88 -7.66
N ILE A 156 4.60 11.93 -7.79
CA ILE A 156 5.33 13.10 -8.32
C ILE A 156 4.92 13.37 -9.77
N LEU A 157 4.83 12.34 -10.61
CA LEU A 157 4.43 12.46 -12.02
C LEU A 157 2.98 12.94 -12.15
N LEU A 158 2.08 12.39 -11.36
CA LEU A 158 0.68 12.82 -11.33
C LEU A 158 0.54 14.26 -10.83
N GLY A 159 1.30 14.65 -9.81
CA GLY A 159 1.33 16.02 -9.31
C GLY A 159 1.78 17.04 -10.37
N ARG A 160 2.82 16.71 -11.14
CA ARG A 160 3.31 17.57 -12.25
C ARG A 160 2.29 17.69 -13.38
N ARG A 161 1.61 16.61 -13.71
CA ARG A 161 0.59 16.62 -14.76
C ARG A 161 -0.64 17.43 -14.36
N SER A 162 -0.96 17.45 -13.09
CA SER A 162 -2.05 18.21 -12.50
C SER A 162 -1.88 19.72 -12.64
N GLU A 163 -0.67 20.24 -12.48
CA GLU A 163 -0.37 21.66 -12.63
C GLU A 163 -0.54 22.14 -14.09
N ASN A 164 -0.29 21.24 -15.06
CA ASN A 164 -0.32 21.60 -16.49
C ASN A 164 -1.69 21.47 -17.18
N THR A 165 -2.65 20.74 -16.63
CA THR A 165 -3.83 20.34 -17.42
C THR A 165 -5.16 20.90 -16.92
N GLY A 166 -5.26 21.53 -15.74
CA GLY A 166 -6.53 22.13 -15.23
C GLY A 166 -7.74 21.15 -15.21
N SER A 167 -7.50 19.86 -15.34
CA SER A 167 -8.52 18.84 -15.56
C SER A 167 -9.15 18.40 -14.23
N ALA A 168 -10.45 18.05 -14.27
CA ALA A 168 -11.21 17.55 -13.12
C ALA A 168 -10.65 16.25 -12.49
N LEU A 169 -9.72 15.58 -13.17
CA LEU A 169 -8.93 14.46 -12.69
C LEU A 169 -7.59 14.92 -12.05
N SER A 170 -7.37 16.24 -11.97
CA SER A 170 -6.15 16.75 -11.39
C SER A 170 -6.12 16.47 -9.88
N LEU A 171 -4.97 16.05 -9.39
CA LEU A 171 -4.68 15.88 -7.97
C LEU A 171 -5.03 17.16 -7.19
N ALA A 172 -4.78 18.33 -7.78
CA ALA A 172 -5.11 19.64 -7.23
C ALA A 172 -6.63 19.85 -7.11
N ALA A 173 -7.41 19.50 -8.12
CA ALA A 173 -8.87 19.65 -8.07
C ALA A 173 -9.51 18.69 -7.06
N GLY A 174 -8.99 17.46 -6.92
CA GLY A 174 -9.43 16.50 -5.91
C GLY A 174 -9.15 17.01 -4.49
N LEU A 175 -7.94 17.50 -4.25
CA LEU A 175 -7.53 18.03 -2.94
C LEU A 175 -8.23 19.34 -2.59
N GLN A 176 -8.53 20.19 -3.57
CA GLN A 176 -9.25 21.48 -3.38
C GLN A 176 -10.75 21.29 -3.20
N ALA A 177 -11.37 20.37 -3.93
CA ALA A 177 -12.80 20.08 -3.78
C ALA A 177 -13.12 19.50 -2.41
N GLU A 178 -12.22 18.73 -1.84
CA GLU A 178 -12.35 18.13 -0.51
C GLU A 178 -12.10 19.16 0.62
N ALA A 179 -11.21 20.14 0.36
CA ALA A 179 -10.99 21.27 1.30
C ALA A 179 -12.11 22.29 1.31
N ALA A 180 -12.95 22.34 0.25
CA ALA A 180 -14.09 23.26 0.14
C ALA A 180 -15.41 22.63 0.60
N GLY A 181 -15.44 21.33 0.87
CA GLY A 181 -16.62 20.56 1.30
C GLY A 181 -16.76 20.37 2.81
N GLU A 182 -15.85 20.92 3.60
CA GLU A 182 -15.92 21.04 5.07
C GLU A 182 -16.22 22.49 5.46
#